data_55007a8d09c409d52c97296db128dec2
#
_entry.id   55007a8d09c409d52c97296db128dec2
#
_cell.length_a   1.000
_cell.length_b   1.000
_cell.length_c   1.000
_cell.angle_alpha   90.00
_cell.angle_beta   90.00
_cell.angle_gamma   90.00
#
_symmetry.space_group_name_H-M   'P 1'
#
loop_
_entity.id
_entity.type
_entity.pdbx_description
1 polymer ?
#
loop_
_entity_poly.entity_id
_entity_poly.type
_entity_poly.pdbx_seq_one_letter_code
_entity_poly.pdbx_strand_id
1 'polypeptide(L)'
;DVVFFCTKSYSLESSAKEFGACVKKNTIVIPLLNGVNSAERLRNLLPHADVIGGSVYIISHIEGPGVVKQEGGACKLTFGTDNSESIKKYSSILDILLKAKINAVLTDKISEVLWTKFLLMCPMGSLTSATGKTYGGIWEDPVLRKKARDMMLEVVAVAQTRHVNLTENAVDNAMKMVAGFDYNSKTSMQIDREKGKQAEIDALTAYLCRTGKESGIPTPLHDEIYAQLM
;
A
#
# COMPACT_ATOMS: atom_id res chain seq x y z
N ASP A 1 14.67 19.74 -4.54
CA ASP A 1 14.67 18.43 -5.24
C ASP A 1 13.60 17.52 -4.67
N VAL A 2 13.05 16.61 -5.49
CA VAL A 2 12.06 15.60 -5.09
C VAL A 2 12.58 14.24 -5.50
N VAL A 3 12.48 13.26 -4.58
CA VAL A 3 12.85 11.86 -4.82
C VAL A 3 11.63 10.97 -4.58
N PHE A 4 11.28 10.18 -5.59
CA PHE A 4 10.26 9.15 -5.48
C PHE A 4 10.92 7.79 -5.23
N PHE A 5 10.55 7.13 -4.12
CA PHE A 5 10.92 5.75 -3.90
C PHE A 5 9.84 4.84 -4.49
N CYS A 6 10.21 4.07 -5.53
CA CYS A 6 9.30 3.18 -6.27
C CYS A 6 9.81 1.72 -6.26
N THR A 7 10.58 1.35 -5.24
CA THR A 7 11.13 0.01 -5.08
C THR A 7 10.10 -0.93 -4.45
N LYS A 8 10.41 -2.22 -4.39
CA LYS A 8 9.67 -3.14 -3.52
C LYS A 8 9.98 -2.83 -2.06
N SER A 9 9.04 -3.10 -1.17
CA SER A 9 9.13 -2.78 0.26
C SER A 9 10.33 -3.42 0.96
N TYR A 10 10.75 -4.62 0.52
CA TYR A 10 11.93 -5.34 1.04
C TYR A 10 13.27 -4.74 0.58
N SER A 11 13.27 -3.87 -0.42
CA SER A 11 14.46 -3.16 -0.90
C SER A 11 14.55 -1.72 -0.39
N LEU A 12 13.59 -1.28 0.44
CA LEU A 12 13.51 0.13 0.86
C LEU A 12 14.77 0.57 1.63
N GLU A 13 15.21 -0.23 2.60
CA GLU A 13 16.37 0.12 3.43
C GLU A 13 17.68 0.13 2.63
N SER A 14 17.89 -0.86 1.77
CA SER A 14 19.10 -0.91 0.92
C SER A 14 19.12 0.26 -0.05
N SER A 15 18.00 0.58 -0.69
CA SER A 15 17.88 1.74 -1.59
C SER A 15 18.09 3.06 -0.84
N ALA A 16 17.51 3.21 0.35
CA ALA A 16 17.69 4.42 1.14
C ALA A 16 19.15 4.62 1.60
N LYS A 17 19.87 3.54 1.92
CA LYS A 17 21.30 3.58 2.23
C LYS A 17 22.14 3.94 1.01
N GLU A 18 21.86 3.34 -0.14
CA GLU A 18 22.60 3.57 -1.39
C GLU A 18 22.44 5.01 -1.88
N PHE A 19 21.21 5.52 -1.91
CA PHE A 19 20.89 6.85 -2.41
C PHE A 19 20.92 7.95 -1.33
N GLY A 20 21.12 7.61 -0.06
CA GLY A 20 21.09 8.54 1.05
C GLY A 20 22.07 9.71 0.91
N ALA A 21 23.24 9.49 0.31
CA ALA A 21 24.22 10.54 0.04
C ALA A 21 23.73 11.60 -0.97
N CYS A 22 22.77 11.26 -1.83
CA CYS A 22 22.16 12.19 -2.80
C CYS A 22 21.01 12.98 -2.17
N VAL A 23 20.48 12.54 -1.03
CA VAL A 23 19.38 13.19 -0.32
C VAL A 23 19.93 14.27 0.60
N LYS A 24 19.62 15.53 0.27
CA LYS A 24 20.10 16.70 1.03
C LYS A 24 19.04 17.17 2.03
N LYS A 25 19.43 18.05 2.93
CA LYS A 25 18.50 18.78 3.79
C LYS A 25 17.48 19.52 2.87
N ASN A 26 16.20 19.35 3.17
CA ASN A 26 15.07 19.87 2.38
C ASN A 26 14.78 19.10 1.05
N THR A 27 15.45 18.00 0.75
CA THR A 27 14.98 17.10 -0.31
C THR A 27 13.65 16.50 0.15
N ILE A 28 12.63 16.61 -0.68
CA ILE A 28 11.30 16.00 -0.42
C ILE A 28 11.35 14.56 -0.92
N VAL A 29 11.01 13.63 -0.04
CA VAL A 29 11.03 12.19 -0.33
C VAL A 29 9.61 11.63 -0.25
N ILE A 30 9.18 10.96 -1.31
CA ILE A 30 7.82 10.44 -1.46
C ILE A 30 7.89 8.94 -1.80
N PRO A 31 7.60 8.03 -0.85
CA PRO A 31 7.48 6.60 -1.15
C PRO A 31 6.16 6.31 -1.85
N LEU A 32 6.22 5.51 -2.92
CA LEU A 32 5.05 5.02 -3.66
C LEU A 32 4.91 3.50 -3.57
N LEU A 33 5.40 2.93 -2.48
CA LEU A 33 5.36 1.50 -2.20
C LEU A 33 3.99 1.06 -1.66
N ASN A 34 3.72 -0.24 -1.70
CA ASN A 34 2.62 -0.83 -0.97
C ASN A 34 2.92 -0.88 0.54
N GLY A 35 1.87 -0.95 1.34
CA GLY A 35 1.96 -0.84 2.79
C GLY A 35 1.70 0.59 3.28
N VAL A 36 1.76 0.79 4.58
CA VAL A 36 1.38 2.06 5.22
C VAL A 36 2.53 2.73 5.97
N ASN A 37 3.64 2.03 6.19
CA ASN A 37 4.76 2.48 7.04
C ASN A 37 6.01 2.95 6.28
N SER A 38 5.97 2.98 4.95
CA SER A 38 7.16 3.32 4.14
C SER A 38 7.71 4.71 4.43
N ALA A 39 6.84 5.70 4.65
CA ALA A 39 7.25 7.06 5.01
C ALA A 39 7.89 7.10 6.41
N GLU A 40 7.36 6.37 7.39
CA GLU A 40 7.92 6.25 8.74
C GLU A 40 9.33 5.62 8.69
N ARG A 41 9.48 4.50 7.96
CA ARG A 41 10.78 3.84 7.75
C ARG A 41 11.80 4.79 7.11
N LEU A 42 11.40 5.54 6.08
CA LEU A 42 12.29 6.51 5.43
C LEU A 42 12.66 7.69 6.32
N ARG A 43 11.76 8.19 7.19
CA ARG A 43 12.12 9.24 8.17
C ARG A 43 13.21 8.78 9.12
N ASN A 44 13.19 7.51 9.55
CA ASN A 44 14.22 6.95 10.41
C ASN A 44 15.56 6.78 9.66
N LEU A 45 15.55 6.46 8.38
CA LEU A 45 16.73 6.25 7.55
C LEU A 45 17.33 7.57 7.01
N LEU A 46 16.49 8.56 6.77
CA LEU A 46 16.83 9.85 6.16
C LEU A 46 16.34 11.02 7.02
N PRO A 47 16.82 11.16 8.27
CA PRO A 47 16.26 12.10 9.25
C PRO A 47 16.45 13.59 8.87
N HIS A 48 17.29 13.88 7.88
CA HIS A 48 17.52 15.22 7.34
C HIS A 48 16.62 15.57 6.15
N ALA A 49 15.89 14.60 5.61
CA ALA A 49 14.98 14.80 4.48
C ALA A 49 13.57 15.17 4.96
N ASP A 50 12.82 15.78 4.07
CA ASP A 50 11.39 16.04 4.25
C ASP A 50 10.57 14.88 3.68
N VAL A 51 10.29 13.87 4.49
CA VAL A 51 9.60 12.66 4.05
C VAL A 51 8.10 12.79 4.25
N ILE A 52 7.34 12.75 3.16
CA ILE A 52 5.86 12.75 3.17
C ILE A 52 5.30 11.42 2.65
N GLY A 53 4.01 11.18 2.89
CA GLY A 53 3.36 9.96 2.42
C GLY A 53 3.01 10.02 0.94
N GLY A 54 2.95 8.84 0.31
CA GLY A 54 2.52 8.71 -1.08
C GLY A 54 1.87 7.37 -1.37
N SER A 55 0.91 7.37 -2.28
CA SER A 55 0.17 6.21 -2.74
C SER A 55 -0.05 6.30 -4.23
N VAL A 56 0.08 5.18 -4.94
CA VAL A 56 -0.25 5.08 -6.35
C VAL A 56 -1.19 3.91 -6.60
N TYR A 57 -2.26 4.16 -7.35
CA TYR A 57 -3.12 3.12 -7.91
C TYR A 57 -2.75 2.95 -9.38
N ILE A 58 -2.05 1.87 -9.71
CA ILE A 58 -1.62 1.54 -11.07
C ILE A 58 -1.53 0.03 -11.20
N ILE A 59 -1.91 -0.50 -12.35
CA ILE A 59 -1.64 -1.87 -12.76
C ILE A 59 -0.59 -1.78 -13.86
N SER A 60 0.63 -2.20 -13.56
CA SER A 60 1.73 -2.18 -14.52
C SER A 60 2.72 -3.30 -14.26
N HIS A 61 3.38 -3.75 -15.32
CA HIS A 61 4.45 -4.75 -15.24
C HIS A 61 5.54 -4.47 -16.27
N ILE A 62 6.71 -5.06 -16.04
CA ILE A 62 7.80 -5.05 -17.00
C ILE A 62 7.50 -6.14 -18.03
N GLU A 63 7.27 -5.74 -19.29
CA GLU A 63 7.03 -6.64 -20.41
C GLU A 63 8.34 -7.13 -21.03
N GLY A 64 9.39 -6.32 -20.96
CA GLY A 64 10.73 -6.65 -21.41
C GLY A 64 11.74 -5.58 -20.99
N PRO A 65 13.04 -5.75 -21.30
CA PRO A 65 14.05 -4.76 -20.98
C PRO A 65 13.70 -3.37 -21.53
N GLY A 66 13.55 -2.39 -20.63
CA GLY A 66 13.18 -1.01 -20.99
C GLY A 66 11.71 -0.80 -21.38
N VAL A 67 10.86 -1.85 -21.32
CA VAL A 67 9.45 -1.77 -21.68
C VAL A 67 8.57 -2.01 -20.47
N VAL A 68 7.82 -0.98 -20.09
CA VAL A 68 6.80 -1.05 -19.02
C VAL A 68 5.43 -0.97 -19.67
N LYS A 69 4.58 -1.95 -19.38
CA LYS A 69 3.19 -1.97 -19.84
C LYS A 69 2.27 -1.61 -18.68
N GLN A 70 1.37 -0.66 -18.93
CA GLN A 70 0.25 -0.35 -18.04
C GLN A 70 -1.00 -1.06 -18.55
N GLU A 71 -1.68 -1.80 -17.68
CA GLU A 71 -2.91 -2.53 -17.99
C GLU A 71 -4.09 -1.87 -17.29
N GLY A 72 -4.92 -1.17 -18.06
CA GLY A 72 -6.19 -0.62 -17.57
C GLY A 72 -6.06 0.33 -16.38
N GLY A 73 -7.20 0.66 -15.80
CA GLY A 73 -7.29 1.39 -14.54
C GLY A 73 -6.92 2.87 -14.60
N ALA A 74 -7.40 3.63 -13.62
CA ALA A 74 -6.96 5.01 -13.42
C ALA A 74 -5.59 4.99 -12.74
N CYS A 75 -4.54 5.41 -13.45
CA CYS A 75 -3.30 5.75 -12.78
C CYS A 75 -3.55 7.00 -11.93
N LYS A 76 -3.58 6.85 -10.61
CA LYS A 76 -3.78 7.97 -9.68
C LYS A 76 -2.67 7.97 -8.64
N LEU A 77 -1.95 9.07 -8.56
CA LEU A 77 -0.94 9.33 -7.53
C LEU A 77 -1.54 10.27 -6.48
N THR A 78 -1.51 9.88 -5.23
CA THR A 78 -1.91 10.74 -4.10
C THR A 78 -0.73 10.87 -3.15
N PHE A 79 -0.40 12.08 -2.76
CA PHE A 79 0.72 12.34 -1.85
C PHE A 79 0.38 13.47 -0.89
N GLY A 80 1.11 13.57 0.22
CA GLY A 80 0.86 14.64 1.19
C GLY A 80 1.23 14.27 2.62
N THR A 81 0.57 14.93 3.55
CA THR A 81 0.78 14.81 5.00
C THR A 81 -0.55 14.67 5.72
N ASP A 82 -0.54 14.51 7.05
CA ASP A 82 -1.73 14.63 7.90
C ASP A 82 -1.77 15.99 8.63
N ASN A 83 -1.14 17.01 8.05
CA ASN A 83 -1.09 18.36 8.60
C ASN A 83 -1.50 19.39 7.53
N SER A 84 -2.68 19.98 7.72
CA SER A 84 -3.28 20.95 6.80
C SER A 84 -2.49 22.27 6.70
N GLU A 85 -1.74 22.66 7.73
CA GLU A 85 -0.92 23.88 7.69
C GLU A 85 0.30 23.73 6.78
N SER A 86 0.92 22.54 6.78
CA SER A 86 2.13 22.29 6.02
C SER A 86 1.88 21.91 4.54
N ILE A 87 0.66 21.56 4.17
CA ILE A 87 0.33 20.99 2.86
C ILE A 87 0.68 21.93 1.70
N LYS A 88 0.50 23.22 1.88
CA LYS A 88 0.77 24.24 0.85
C LYS A 88 2.22 24.22 0.34
N LYS A 89 3.16 23.79 1.18
CA LYS A 89 4.58 23.65 0.84
C LYS A 89 4.82 22.74 -0.37
N TYR A 90 3.92 21.78 -0.61
CA TYR A 90 4.06 20.77 -1.66
C TYR A 90 3.25 21.07 -2.92
N SER A 91 2.58 22.23 -3.01
CA SER A 91 1.73 22.60 -4.16
C SER A 91 2.52 22.65 -5.47
N SER A 92 3.77 23.09 -5.43
CA SER A 92 4.63 23.13 -6.63
C SER A 92 4.90 21.73 -7.21
N ILE A 93 4.94 20.70 -6.39
CA ILE A 93 5.09 19.31 -6.84
C ILE A 93 3.82 18.89 -7.58
N LEU A 94 2.65 19.20 -7.03
CA LEU A 94 1.37 18.93 -7.68
C LEU A 94 1.32 19.59 -9.06
N ASP A 95 1.70 20.87 -9.16
CA ASP A 95 1.70 21.62 -10.43
C ASP A 95 2.61 20.97 -11.48
N ILE A 96 3.81 20.49 -11.06
CA ILE A 96 4.74 19.80 -11.95
C ILE A 96 4.14 18.48 -12.44
N LEU A 97 3.54 17.69 -11.55
CA LEU A 97 2.91 16.42 -11.90
C LEU A 97 1.73 16.61 -12.85
N LEU A 98 0.88 17.61 -12.61
CA LEU A 98 -0.27 17.92 -13.48
C LEU A 98 0.18 18.42 -14.86
N LYS A 99 1.23 19.26 -14.93
CA LYS A 99 1.84 19.68 -16.20
C LYS A 99 2.41 18.49 -16.98
N ALA A 100 2.94 17.51 -16.28
CA ALA A 100 3.40 16.24 -16.86
C ALA A 100 2.24 15.27 -17.22
N LYS A 101 0.98 15.71 -17.10
CA LYS A 101 -0.24 14.92 -17.34
C LYS A 101 -0.37 13.68 -16.43
N ILE A 102 0.25 13.74 -15.25
CA ILE A 102 0.07 12.72 -14.22
C ILE A 102 -1.16 13.09 -13.40
N ASN A 103 -2.12 12.16 -13.28
CA ASN A 103 -3.29 12.35 -12.42
C ASN A 103 -2.84 12.30 -10.95
N ALA A 104 -2.53 13.45 -10.39
CA ALA A 104 -2.00 13.60 -9.04
C ALA A 104 -2.95 14.37 -8.14
N VAL A 105 -2.97 14.03 -6.85
CA VAL A 105 -3.74 14.69 -5.80
C VAL A 105 -2.84 14.95 -4.61
N LEU A 106 -2.82 16.18 -4.12
CA LEU A 106 -2.19 16.57 -2.87
C LEU A 106 -3.26 16.54 -1.77
N THR A 107 -2.96 15.89 -0.63
CA THR A 107 -3.92 15.72 0.47
C THR A 107 -3.28 15.97 1.84
N ASP A 108 -4.06 16.53 2.75
CA ASP A 108 -3.73 16.67 4.17
C ASP A 108 -4.26 15.50 5.04
N LYS A 109 -4.66 14.37 4.38
CA LYS A 109 -5.18 13.15 4.99
C LYS A 109 -4.51 11.91 4.41
N ILE A 110 -3.18 11.95 4.30
CA ILE A 110 -2.47 10.87 3.60
C ILE A 110 -2.58 9.52 4.31
N SER A 111 -2.64 9.50 5.63
CA SER A 111 -2.83 8.26 6.38
C SER A 111 -4.17 7.60 6.08
N GLU A 112 -5.26 8.37 5.97
CA GLU A 112 -6.56 7.81 5.56
C GLU A 112 -6.48 7.19 4.16
N VAL A 113 -5.79 7.83 3.22
CA VAL A 113 -5.60 7.30 1.84
C VAL A 113 -4.80 6.00 1.85
N LEU A 114 -3.69 5.96 2.59
CA LEU A 114 -2.83 4.78 2.69
C LEU A 114 -3.57 3.60 3.32
N TRP A 115 -4.25 3.83 4.45
CA TRP A 115 -4.99 2.78 5.14
C TRP A 115 -6.24 2.32 4.40
N THR A 116 -6.91 3.21 3.64
CA THR A 116 -8.00 2.81 2.73
C THR A 116 -7.51 1.86 1.64
N LYS A 117 -6.34 2.12 1.06
CA LYS A 117 -5.71 1.20 0.12
C LYS A 117 -5.28 -0.10 0.80
N PHE A 118 -4.69 -0.01 1.97
CA PHE A 118 -4.21 -1.15 2.75
C PHE A 118 -5.36 -2.08 3.17
N LEU A 119 -6.53 -1.52 3.48
CA LEU A 119 -7.76 -2.23 3.81
C LEU A 119 -8.17 -3.25 2.74
N LEU A 120 -7.96 -2.91 1.48
CA LEU A 120 -8.19 -3.84 0.35
C LEU A 120 -6.99 -4.75 0.12
N MET A 121 -5.78 -4.17 0.05
CA MET A 121 -4.61 -4.86 -0.46
C MET A 121 -4.05 -5.90 0.52
N CYS A 122 -4.06 -5.62 1.82
CA CYS A 122 -3.50 -6.54 2.82
C CYS A 122 -4.34 -7.83 2.92
N PRO A 123 -5.67 -7.80 3.18
CA PRO A 123 -6.49 -9.00 3.24
C PRO A 123 -6.52 -9.77 1.91
N MET A 124 -6.75 -9.08 0.79
CA MET A 124 -6.83 -9.75 -0.50
C MET A 124 -5.49 -10.33 -0.96
N GLY A 125 -4.38 -9.58 -0.77
CA GLY A 125 -3.03 -10.08 -1.04
C GLY A 125 -2.72 -11.32 -0.22
N SER A 126 -3.02 -11.30 1.08
CA SER A 126 -2.80 -12.42 1.98
C SER A 126 -3.64 -13.64 1.59
N LEU A 127 -4.94 -13.45 1.43
CA LEU A 127 -5.87 -14.55 1.19
C LEU A 127 -5.68 -15.19 -0.19
N THR A 128 -5.52 -14.40 -1.26
CA THR A 128 -5.27 -14.94 -2.60
C THR A 128 -3.93 -15.66 -2.68
N SER A 129 -2.89 -15.17 -1.99
CA SER A 129 -1.57 -15.81 -1.94
C SER A 129 -1.57 -17.12 -1.16
N ALA A 130 -2.38 -17.25 -0.10
CA ALA A 130 -2.48 -18.47 0.69
C ALA A 130 -3.35 -19.54 0.00
N THR A 131 -4.45 -19.12 -0.64
CA THR A 131 -5.42 -20.05 -1.23
C THR A 131 -5.17 -20.37 -2.70
N GLY A 132 -4.37 -19.56 -3.42
CA GLY A 132 -4.20 -19.65 -4.86
C GLY A 132 -5.44 -19.18 -5.66
N LYS A 133 -6.50 -18.71 -5.00
CA LYS A 133 -7.72 -18.24 -5.65
C LYS A 133 -7.55 -16.84 -6.23
N THR A 134 -8.24 -16.56 -7.33
CA THR A 134 -8.36 -15.24 -7.93
C THR A 134 -9.36 -14.34 -7.16
N TYR A 135 -9.47 -13.07 -7.51
CA TYR A 135 -10.51 -12.19 -6.94
C TYR A 135 -11.91 -12.78 -7.10
N GLY A 136 -12.26 -13.28 -8.31
CA GLY A 136 -13.54 -13.96 -8.55
C GLY A 136 -13.70 -15.22 -7.73
N GLY A 137 -12.64 -16.03 -7.60
CA GLY A 137 -12.67 -17.25 -6.80
C GLY A 137 -12.86 -17.00 -5.30
N ILE A 138 -12.36 -15.86 -4.77
CA ILE A 138 -12.65 -15.42 -3.39
C ILE A 138 -14.10 -14.91 -3.28
N TRP A 139 -14.55 -14.15 -4.28
CA TRP A 139 -15.90 -13.56 -4.26
C TRP A 139 -17.03 -14.59 -4.34
N GLU A 140 -16.90 -15.60 -5.17
CA GLU A 140 -17.92 -16.63 -5.37
C GLU A 140 -17.99 -17.63 -4.20
N ASP A 141 -16.89 -17.87 -3.51
CA ASP A 141 -16.88 -18.73 -2.33
C ASP A 141 -17.39 -17.95 -1.10
N PRO A 142 -18.58 -18.32 -0.54
CA PRO A 142 -19.16 -17.56 0.57
C PRO A 142 -18.31 -17.61 1.84
N VAL A 143 -17.52 -18.67 2.05
CA VAL A 143 -16.63 -18.81 3.22
C VAL A 143 -15.43 -17.86 3.05
N LEU A 144 -14.79 -17.88 1.90
CA LEU A 144 -13.64 -17.01 1.62
C LEU A 144 -14.04 -15.53 1.52
N ARG A 145 -15.22 -15.24 0.94
CA ARG A 145 -15.77 -13.88 0.91
C ARG A 145 -16.02 -13.34 2.31
N LYS A 146 -16.61 -14.16 3.19
CA LYS A 146 -16.77 -13.77 4.60
C LYS A 146 -15.43 -13.56 5.27
N LYS A 147 -14.47 -14.48 5.07
CA LYS A 147 -13.12 -14.38 5.64
C LYS A 147 -12.41 -13.10 5.17
N ALA A 148 -12.49 -12.75 3.88
CA ALA A 148 -11.93 -11.50 3.35
C ALA A 148 -12.53 -10.27 4.07
N ARG A 149 -13.86 -10.24 4.26
CA ARG A 149 -14.54 -9.18 5.01
C ARG A 149 -14.07 -9.10 6.46
N ASP A 150 -14.01 -10.22 7.15
CA ASP A 150 -13.59 -10.27 8.55
C ASP A 150 -12.12 -9.85 8.71
N MET A 151 -11.23 -10.23 7.79
CA MET A 151 -9.86 -9.73 7.73
C MET A 151 -9.80 -8.21 7.52
N MET A 152 -10.69 -7.64 6.70
CA MET A 152 -10.79 -6.19 6.56
C MET A 152 -11.20 -5.50 7.87
N LEU A 153 -12.07 -6.12 8.67
CA LEU A 153 -12.43 -5.61 10.00
C LEU A 153 -11.24 -5.61 10.97
N GLU A 154 -10.36 -6.62 10.91
CA GLU A 154 -9.10 -6.60 11.67
C GLU A 154 -8.22 -5.40 11.26
N VAL A 155 -8.12 -5.10 9.95
CA VAL A 155 -7.39 -3.91 9.47
C VAL A 155 -8.00 -2.62 10.04
N VAL A 156 -9.33 -2.49 10.04
CA VAL A 156 -10.01 -1.31 10.62
C VAL A 156 -9.67 -1.15 12.10
N ALA A 157 -9.73 -2.24 12.87
CA ALA A 157 -9.43 -2.21 14.30
C ALA A 157 -7.99 -1.76 14.59
N VAL A 158 -7.02 -2.25 13.79
CA VAL A 158 -5.61 -1.84 13.91
C VAL A 158 -5.42 -0.38 13.46
N ALA A 159 -6.09 0.07 12.38
CA ALA A 159 -6.01 1.45 11.90
C ALA A 159 -6.45 2.46 12.97
N GLN A 160 -7.48 2.14 13.74
CA GLN A 160 -7.96 2.99 14.83
C GLN A 160 -6.90 3.22 15.92
N THR A 161 -6.07 2.23 16.23
CA THR A 161 -4.96 2.40 17.19
C THR A 161 -3.85 3.31 16.68
N ARG A 162 -3.79 3.52 15.38
CA ARG A 162 -2.87 4.45 14.72
C ARG A 162 -3.52 5.82 14.47
N HIS A 163 -4.64 6.11 15.12
CA HIS A 163 -5.44 7.34 14.97
C HIS A 163 -5.92 7.59 13.53
N VAL A 164 -6.10 6.53 12.75
CA VAL A 164 -6.65 6.61 11.40
C VAL A 164 -8.12 6.18 11.43
N ASN A 165 -9.00 7.12 11.19
CA ASN A 165 -10.43 6.88 11.14
C ASN A 165 -10.85 6.58 9.70
N LEU A 166 -10.96 5.30 9.37
CA LEU A 166 -11.57 4.88 8.11
C LEU A 166 -13.07 5.17 8.14
N THR A 167 -13.64 5.51 6.99
CA THR A 167 -15.08 5.79 6.89
C THR A 167 -15.90 4.58 7.32
N GLU A 168 -17.10 4.82 7.87
CA GLU A 168 -18.01 3.75 8.32
C GLU A 168 -18.27 2.69 7.25
N ASN A 169 -18.33 3.10 5.98
CA ASN A 169 -18.57 2.21 4.85
C ASN A 169 -17.27 1.69 4.19
N ALA A 170 -16.09 1.86 4.80
CA ALA A 170 -14.82 1.52 4.16
C ALA A 170 -14.74 0.02 3.77
N VAL A 171 -15.17 -0.87 4.66
CA VAL A 171 -15.19 -2.32 4.39
C VAL A 171 -16.16 -2.67 3.28
N ASP A 172 -17.38 -2.10 3.29
CA ASP A 172 -18.38 -2.35 2.25
C ASP A 172 -17.91 -1.83 0.89
N ASN A 173 -17.26 -0.68 0.87
CA ASN A 173 -16.67 -0.13 -0.36
C ASN A 173 -15.50 -1.01 -0.86
N ALA A 174 -14.65 -1.50 0.01
CA ALA A 174 -13.58 -2.43 -0.35
C ALA A 174 -14.16 -3.75 -0.91
N MET A 175 -15.20 -4.29 -0.28
CA MET A 175 -15.89 -5.50 -0.77
C MET A 175 -16.57 -5.27 -2.13
N LYS A 176 -17.17 -4.09 -2.38
CA LYS A 176 -17.68 -3.72 -3.71
C LYS A 176 -16.56 -3.66 -4.76
N MET A 177 -15.39 -3.16 -4.39
CA MET A 177 -14.22 -3.20 -5.28
C MET A 177 -13.79 -4.64 -5.60
N VAL A 178 -13.76 -5.53 -4.60
CA VAL A 178 -13.48 -6.96 -4.81
C VAL A 178 -14.45 -7.56 -5.84
N ALA A 179 -15.75 -7.28 -5.70
CA ALA A 179 -16.79 -7.74 -6.64
C ALA A 179 -16.63 -7.19 -8.06
N GLY A 180 -16.02 -6.00 -8.18
CA GLY A 180 -15.84 -5.30 -9.47
C GLY A 180 -14.59 -5.69 -10.25
N PHE A 181 -13.65 -6.45 -9.64
CA PHE A 181 -12.49 -6.94 -10.38
C PHE A 181 -12.88 -8.04 -11.36
N ASP A 182 -12.12 -8.14 -12.46
CA ASP A 182 -12.24 -9.28 -13.36
C ASP A 182 -12.05 -10.59 -12.58
N TYR A 183 -12.83 -11.62 -12.93
CA TYR A 183 -12.83 -12.92 -12.23
C TYR A 183 -11.41 -13.49 -12.07
N ASN A 184 -10.63 -13.44 -13.16
CA ASN A 184 -9.29 -14.01 -13.21
C ASN A 184 -8.20 -13.09 -12.65
N SER A 185 -8.56 -11.90 -12.18
CA SER A 185 -7.60 -10.97 -11.59
C SER A 185 -6.90 -11.58 -10.37
N LYS A 186 -5.59 -11.37 -10.31
CA LYS A 186 -4.72 -11.81 -9.21
C LYS A 186 -4.08 -10.60 -8.54
N THR A 187 -3.78 -10.73 -7.25
CA THR A 187 -2.98 -9.72 -6.54
C THR A 187 -1.52 -9.80 -6.97
N SER A 188 -0.80 -8.68 -6.88
CA SER A 188 0.65 -8.65 -7.16
C SER A 188 1.44 -9.60 -6.24
N MET A 189 1.03 -9.71 -4.97
CA MET A 189 1.65 -10.61 -4.00
C MET A 189 1.48 -12.08 -4.40
N GLN A 190 0.29 -12.46 -4.88
CA GLN A 190 0.02 -13.80 -5.42
C GLN A 190 0.87 -14.08 -6.67
N ILE A 191 0.92 -13.13 -7.61
CA ILE A 191 1.71 -13.28 -8.85
C ILE A 191 3.20 -13.46 -8.54
N ASP A 192 3.73 -12.68 -7.60
CA ASP A 192 5.15 -12.79 -7.20
C ASP A 192 5.42 -14.18 -6.60
N ARG A 193 4.55 -14.70 -5.72
CA ARG A 193 4.68 -16.05 -5.14
C ARG A 193 4.58 -17.15 -6.18
N GLU A 194 3.60 -17.10 -7.08
CA GLU A 194 3.44 -18.08 -8.16
C GLU A 194 4.67 -18.15 -9.09
N LYS A 195 5.36 -17.01 -9.24
CA LYS A 195 6.62 -16.91 -10.02
C LYS A 195 7.88 -17.24 -9.21
N GLY A 196 7.75 -17.68 -7.97
CA GLY A 196 8.88 -17.94 -7.07
C GLY A 196 9.68 -16.70 -6.69
N LYS A 197 9.10 -15.50 -6.84
CA LYS A 197 9.72 -14.24 -6.45
C LYS A 197 9.42 -13.90 -5.00
N GLN A 198 10.29 -13.07 -4.41
CA GLN A 198 10.02 -12.50 -3.09
C GLN A 198 8.75 -11.67 -3.13
N ALA A 199 7.79 -12.01 -2.27
CA ALA A 199 6.52 -11.30 -2.11
C ALA A 199 6.58 -10.31 -0.93
N GLU A 200 5.72 -9.30 -0.94
CA GLU A 200 5.69 -8.23 0.07
C GLU A 200 4.92 -8.64 1.35
N ILE A 201 5.06 -9.90 1.79
CA ILE A 201 4.37 -10.44 2.98
C ILE A 201 4.70 -9.61 4.22
N ASP A 202 5.97 -9.19 4.36
CA ASP A 202 6.41 -8.43 5.53
C ASP A 202 5.77 -7.04 5.63
N ALA A 203 5.57 -6.36 4.50
CA ALA A 203 4.97 -5.03 4.46
C ALA A 203 3.43 -5.04 4.54
N LEU A 204 2.80 -6.18 4.31
CA LEU A 204 1.35 -6.35 4.34
C LEU A 204 0.93 -7.21 5.54
N THR A 205 0.88 -8.51 5.38
CA THR A 205 0.35 -9.46 6.39
C THR A 205 1.11 -9.38 7.71
N ALA A 206 2.43 -9.53 7.68
CA ALA A 206 3.26 -9.50 8.89
C ALA A 206 3.24 -8.14 9.60
N TYR A 207 3.19 -7.04 8.83
CA TYR A 207 3.05 -5.70 9.42
C TYR A 207 1.75 -5.58 10.22
N LEU A 208 0.62 -6.04 9.67
CA LEU A 208 -0.66 -5.98 10.38
C LEU A 208 -0.63 -6.82 11.67
N CYS A 209 -0.15 -8.06 11.59
CA CYS A 209 -0.02 -8.96 12.75
C CYS A 209 0.86 -8.32 13.86
N ARG A 210 2.03 -7.77 13.49
CA ARG A 210 2.92 -7.10 14.45
C ARG A 210 2.26 -5.89 15.09
N THR A 211 1.66 -5.02 14.27
CA THR A 211 1.02 -3.79 14.76
C THR A 211 -0.18 -4.11 15.65
N GLY A 212 -0.98 -5.11 15.29
CA GLY A 212 -2.08 -5.61 16.13
C GLY A 212 -1.57 -6.08 17.49
N LYS A 213 -0.53 -6.92 17.51
CA LYS A 213 0.08 -7.42 18.74
C LYS A 213 0.64 -6.29 19.61
N GLU A 214 1.38 -5.34 19.03
CA GLU A 214 1.95 -4.17 19.72
C GLU A 214 0.86 -3.27 20.33
N SER A 215 -0.29 -3.19 19.68
CA SER A 215 -1.43 -2.36 20.09
C SER A 215 -2.48 -3.10 20.93
N GLY A 216 -2.28 -4.42 21.21
CA GLY A 216 -3.23 -5.23 21.94
C GLY A 216 -4.52 -5.56 21.17
N ILE A 217 -4.51 -5.42 19.86
CA ILE A 217 -5.64 -5.76 18.96
C ILE A 217 -5.41 -7.15 18.36
N PRO A 218 -6.29 -8.13 18.60
CA PRO A 218 -6.16 -9.46 18.02
C PRO A 218 -6.40 -9.42 16.50
N THR A 219 -5.55 -10.14 15.75
CA THR A 219 -5.66 -10.31 14.29
C THR A 219 -5.65 -11.79 13.91
N PRO A 220 -6.54 -12.62 14.47
CA PRO A 220 -6.45 -14.09 14.36
C PRO A 220 -6.50 -14.59 12.92
N LEU A 221 -7.27 -13.95 12.03
CA LEU A 221 -7.36 -14.37 10.63
C LEU A 221 -6.10 -14.03 9.84
N HIS A 222 -5.49 -12.87 10.08
CA HIS A 222 -4.20 -12.55 9.49
C HIS A 222 -3.08 -13.40 10.07
N ASP A 223 -3.09 -13.72 11.37
CA ASP A 223 -2.11 -14.61 12.01
C ASP A 223 -2.18 -16.02 11.41
N GLU A 224 -3.40 -16.56 11.21
CA GLU A 224 -3.61 -17.85 10.55
C GLU A 224 -3.05 -17.84 9.12
N ILE A 225 -3.39 -16.83 8.33
CA ILE A 225 -2.90 -16.70 6.94
C ILE A 225 -1.40 -16.47 6.91
N TYR A 226 -0.85 -15.67 7.82
CA TYR A 226 0.59 -15.43 7.90
C TYR A 226 1.35 -16.74 8.13
N ALA A 227 0.87 -17.59 9.04
CA ALA A 227 1.46 -18.92 9.28
C ALA A 227 1.45 -19.84 8.04
N GLN A 228 0.42 -19.72 7.17
CA GLN A 228 0.36 -20.45 5.90
C GLN A 228 1.31 -19.92 4.82
N LEU A 229 1.64 -18.63 4.88
CA LEU A 229 2.49 -17.96 3.90
C LEU A 229 3.99 -18.16 4.16
N MET A 230 4.36 -18.46 5.42
CA MET A 230 5.74 -18.69 5.84
C MET A 230 6.15 -20.14 5.69
#